data_1491fb37dc7feec4799dfb5bc630a1d9
#
_entry.id   1491fb37dc7feec4799dfb5bc630a1d9
#
_cell.length_a   1.000
_cell.length_b   1.000
_cell.length_c   1.000
_cell.angle_alpha   90.00
_cell.angle_beta   90.00
_cell.angle_gamma   90.00
#
_symmetry.space_group_name_H-M   'P 1'
#
loop_
_entity.id
_entity.type
_entity.pdbx_description
1 polymer ?
#
loop_
_entity_poly.entity_id
_entity_poly.type
_entity_poly.pdbx_seq_one_letter_code
_entity_poly.pdbx_strand_id
1 'polypeptide(L)'
;MTDQNKTDPALASNGEQPLEPPTDTRNEIKTVRAVAAALILRGDEVLICQRRPDQPLGSKWEFPGGKMEAGETAEQALHRELKEELGIDATISTRVAHVRHNYRNGGAVDLQFFLVREYAGDVANLIFQDVRWCPLRNLPEYDFVTADRNLVRDLAAGKLL
;
A
#
# COMPACT_ATOMS: atom_id res chain seq x y z
N MET A 1 0.93 -5.45 -70.20
CA MET A 1 0.82 -5.56 -69.66
C MET A 1 0.94 -5.73 -68.69
N THR A 2 0.97 -5.64 -68.16
CA THR A 2 0.99 -5.76 -67.35
C THR A 2 1.11 -5.86 -66.27
N ASP A 3 1.11 -5.89 -65.71
CA ASP A 3 1.13 -5.99 -64.76
C ASP A 3 1.25 -5.96 -63.73
N GLN A 4 1.29 -5.94 -63.31
CA GLN A 4 1.30 -5.94 -62.44
C GLN A 4 1.36 -6.03 -61.44
N ASN A 5 1.38 -6.07 -61.04
CA ASN A 5 1.43 -6.15 -60.10
C ASN A 5 1.36 -6.15 -59.12
N LYS A 6 1.31 -6.14 -58.71
CA LYS A 6 1.21 -6.07 -57.81
C LYS A 6 1.33 -6.37 -56.79
N THR A 7 1.37 -6.54 -56.45
CA THR A 7 1.47 -6.77 -55.56
C THR A 7 1.68 -6.63 -54.61
N ASP A 8 1.62 -6.56 -54.25
CA ASP A 8 1.83 -6.47 -53.21
C ASP A 8 1.65 -6.19 -52.29
N PRO A 9 1.52 -6.05 -52.14
CA PRO A 9 1.26 -5.47 -51.24
C PRO A 9 0.93 -6.04 -50.19
N ALA A 10 0.57 -6.51 -50.28
CA ALA A 10 0.22 -7.13 -49.39
C ALA A 10 0.91 -7.15 -48.27
N LEU A 11 1.27 -7.15 -48.36
CA LEU A 11 1.92 -7.25 -47.40
C LEU A 11 1.77 -6.75 -46.40
N ALA A 12 1.63 -6.52 -46.47
CA ALA A 12 1.63 -5.98 -45.59
C ALA A 12 1.21 -6.11 -44.59
N SER A 13 0.94 -6.12 -44.53
CA SER A 13 0.48 -6.10 -43.67
C SER A 13 0.64 -6.62 -42.80
N ASN A 14 0.71 -6.93 -42.82
CA ASN A 14 0.84 -7.52 -42.12
C ASN A 14 0.96 -7.49 -41.01
N GLY A 15 0.87 -7.60 -41.07
CA GLY A 15 0.94 -7.80 -40.07
C GLY A 15 1.33 -7.40 -39.13
N GLU A 16 1.37 -7.22 -38.90
CA GLU A 16 1.84 -6.79 -38.00
C GLU A 16 1.18 -6.84 -37.03
N GLN A 17 0.54 -7.01 -36.96
CA GLN A 17 -0.14 -7.04 -36.05
C GLN A 17 0.10 -7.71 -35.04
N PRO A 18 0.43 -8.24 -34.98
CA PRO A 18 0.73 -9.05 -34.01
C PRO A 18 0.79 -8.43 -32.79
N LEU A 19 0.93 -7.79 -32.59
CA LEU A 19 1.15 -7.24 -31.60
C LEU A 19 0.34 -7.37 -30.54
N GLU A 20 -0.40 -8.01 -30.29
CA GLU A 20 -1.17 -8.17 -29.30
C GLU A 20 -0.71 -8.27 -27.97
N PRO A 21 0.32 -8.48 -27.55
CA PRO A 21 0.80 -8.62 -26.23
C PRO A 21 0.36 -7.58 -25.25
N PRO A 22 0.10 -6.42 -25.62
CA PRO A 22 -0.21 -5.39 -24.66
C PRO A 22 -1.25 -5.75 -23.63
N THR A 23 -2.06 -6.67 -23.89
CA THR A 23 -3.09 -7.04 -22.97
C THR A 23 -2.57 -7.46 -21.63
N ASP A 24 -1.49 -8.22 -21.62
CA ASP A 24 -0.94 -8.69 -20.38
C ASP A 24 -0.41 -7.57 -19.54
N THR A 25 0.23 -6.64 -20.18
CA THR A 25 0.80 -5.51 -19.46
C THR A 25 -0.27 -4.70 -18.77
N ARG A 26 -1.40 -4.54 -19.41
CA ARG A 26 -2.47 -3.76 -18.80
C ARG A 26 -3.00 -4.43 -17.56
N ASN A 27 -3.09 -5.74 -17.57
CA ASN A 27 -3.56 -6.46 -16.40
C ASN A 27 -2.60 -6.31 -15.23
N GLU A 28 -1.32 -6.39 -15.51
CA GLU A 28 -0.35 -6.24 -14.45
C GLU A 28 -0.41 -4.87 -13.81
N ILE A 29 -0.60 -3.82 -14.60
CA ILE A 29 -0.67 -2.49 -14.07
C ILE A 29 -1.87 -2.33 -13.15
N LYS A 30 -3.00 -2.93 -13.51
CA LYS A 30 -4.21 -2.80 -12.71
C LYS A 30 -4.11 -3.43 -11.35
N THR A 31 -3.19 -4.37 -11.14
CA THR A 31 -3.17 -5.15 -9.92
C THR A 31 -2.23 -4.60 -8.84
N VAL A 32 -1.47 -3.53 -9.12
CA VAL A 32 -0.53 -2.98 -8.15
C VAL A 32 -1.10 -1.70 -7.55
N ARG A 33 -1.13 -1.63 -6.23
CA ARG A 33 -1.59 -0.45 -5.51
C ARG A 33 -0.46 0.11 -4.67
N ALA A 34 -0.27 1.42 -4.72
CA ALA A 34 0.72 2.12 -3.90
C ALA A 34 0.05 2.64 -2.64
N VAL A 35 0.60 2.29 -1.48
CA VAL A 35 0.02 2.59 -0.18
C VAL A 35 1.10 3.17 0.73
N ALA A 36 0.73 4.16 1.53
CA ALA A 36 1.60 4.72 2.56
C ALA A 36 0.97 4.47 3.92
N ALA A 37 1.76 4.01 4.87
CA ALA A 37 1.30 3.70 6.22
C ALA A 37 2.20 4.32 7.26
N ALA A 38 1.68 4.54 8.46
CA ALA A 38 2.37 5.24 9.52
C ALA A 38 2.69 4.35 10.70
N LEU A 39 3.93 4.46 11.17
CA LEU A 39 4.31 3.94 12.48
C LEU A 39 4.27 5.15 13.42
N ILE A 40 3.13 5.34 14.08
CA ILE A 40 2.93 6.45 15.01
C ILE A 40 3.43 5.99 16.36
N LEU A 41 4.49 6.62 16.83
CA LEU A 41 5.19 6.18 18.03
C LEU A 41 4.90 7.07 19.23
N ARG A 42 4.77 6.44 20.39
CA ARG A 42 4.67 7.12 21.68
C ARG A 42 5.50 6.32 22.67
N GLY A 43 6.73 6.77 22.94
CA GLY A 43 7.65 5.99 23.75
C GLY A 43 7.98 4.67 23.04
N ASP A 44 7.75 3.55 23.71
CA ASP A 44 8.00 2.23 23.13
C ASP A 44 6.72 1.61 22.57
N GLU A 45 5.68 2.42 22.38
CA GLU A 45 4.41 1.95 21.83
C GLU A 45 4.18 2.47 20.42
N VAL A 46 3.44 1.71 19.63
CA VAL A 46 3.02 2.11 18.29
C VAL A 46 1.50 1.96 18.19
N LEU A 47 0.89 2.86 17.42
CA LEU A 47 -0.57 2.83 17.24
C LEU A 47 -0.92 1.78 16.20
N ILE A 48 -1.82 0.86 16.56
CA ILE A 48 -2.32 -0.16 15.64
C ILE A 48 -3.83 -0.04 15.53
N CYS A 49 -4.36 -0.45 14.38
CA CYS A 49 -5.76 -0.27 14.03
C CYS A 49 -6.35 -1.59 13.57
N GLN A 50 -7.57 -1.88 13.98
CA GLN A 50 -8.26 -3.11 13.59
C GLN A 50 -9.29 -2.79 12.51
N ARG A 51 -9.24 -3.53 11.42
CA ARG A 51 -10.18 -3.38 10.32
C ARG A 51 -11.57 -3.86 10.74
N ARG A 52 -12.60 -3.22 10.23
CA ARG A 52 -13.96 -3.59 10.55
C ARG A 52 -14.29 -4.96 9.96
N PRO A 53 -15.14 -5.75 10.64
CA PRO A 53 -15.44 -7.12 10.16
C PRO A 53 -16.07 -7.17 8.77
N ASP A 54 -16.74 -6.09 8.34
CA ASP A 54 -17.42 -6.04 7.05
C ASP A 54 -16.52 -5.61 5.89
N GLN A 55 -15.22 -5.39 6.15
CA GLN A 55 -14.27 -5.00 5.13
C GLN A 55 -13.46 -6.20 4.65
N PRO A 56 -12.80 -6.10 3.48
CA PRO A 56 -11.81 -7.10 3.11
C PRO A 56 -10.73 -7.19 4.19
N LEU A 57 -10.28 -8.40 4.50
CA LEU A 57 -9.35 -8.67 5.60
C LEU A 57 -9.90 -8.20 6.94
N GLY A 58 -11.22 -8.37 7.12
CA GLY A 58 -11.90 -7.88 8.30
C GLY A 58 -11.35 -8.46 9.59
N SER A 59 -11.38 -7.65 10.63
CA SER A 59 -10.90 -7.94 11.98
C SER A 59 -9.39 -8.11 12.10
N LYS A 60 -8.65 -8.04 11.01
CA LYS A 60 -7.18 -8.04 11.04
C LYS A 60 -6.68 -6.68 11.50
N TRP A 61 -5.48 -6.68 12.06
CA TRP A 61 -4.82 -5.45 12.50
C TRP A 61 -3.88 -4.95 11.43
N GLU A 62 -3.66 -3.64 11.44
CA GLU A 62 -2.79 -2.97 10.46
C GLU A 62 -2.29 -1.66 11.04
N PHE A 63 -1.34 -1.03 10.36
CA PHE A 63 -0.93 0.33 10.67
C PHE A 63 -1.80 1.30 9.86
N PRO A 64 -2.14 2.47 10.40
CA PRO A 64 -3.02 3.40 9.70
C PRO A 64 -2.36 3.98 8.46
N GLY A 65 -3.15 4.30 7.46
CA GLY A 65 -2.69 4.85 6.20
C GLY A 65 -3.65 4.48 5.08
N GLY A 66 -3.21 4.63 3.85
CA GLY A 66 -4.09 4.32 2.73
C GLY A 66 -3.44 4.51 1.38
N LYS A 67 -4.25 4.42 0.34
CA LYS A 67 -3.79 4.46 -1.04
C LYS A 67 -3.33 5.86 -1.43
N MET A 68 -2.25 5.91 -2.20
CA MET A 68 -1.82 7.15 -2.82
C MET A 68 -2.74 7.47 -3.98
N GLU A 69 -3.14 8.73 -4.09
CA GLU A 69 -3.94 9.21 -5.21
C GLU A 69 -3.01 9.81 -6.27
N ALA A 70 -3.52 9.95 -7.48
CA ALA A 70 -2.72 10.49 -8.59
C ALA A 70 -2.17 11.87 -8.20
N GLY A 71 -0.88 12.07 -8.41
CA GLY A 71 -0.23 13.34 -8.13
C GLY A 71 0.21 13.54 -6.70
N GLU A 72 -0.08 12.60 -5.80
CA GLU A 72 0.37 12.70 -4.42
C GLU A 72 1.71 12.02 -4.22
N THR A 73 2.55 12.60 -3.37
CA THR A 73 3.69 11.86 -2.83
C THR A 73 3.16 10.93 -1.73
N ALA A 74 3.98 9.96 -1.34
CA ALA A 74 3.60 9.05 -0.25
C ALA A 74 3.34 9.82 1.04
N GLU A 75 4.16 10.84 1.32
CA GLU A 75 4.00 11.65 2.52
C GLU A 75 2.70 12.46 2.49
N GLN A 76 2.34 13.00 1.34
CA GLN A 76 1.08 13.75 1.19
C GLN A 76 -0.12 12.83 1.39
N ALA A 77 -0.08 11.66 0.80
CA ALA A 77 -1.16 10.68 0.94
C ALA A 77 -1.32 10.29 2.40
N LEU A 78 -0.21 10.03 3.08
CA LEU A 78 -0.25 9.60 4.46
C LEU A 78 -0.80 10.72 5.37
N HIS A 79 -0.36 11.95 5.15
CA HIS A 79 -0.87 13.09 5.92
C HIS A 79 -2.40 13.18 5.78
N ARG A 80 -2.89 13.05 4.55
CA ARG A 80 -4.33 13.09 4.26
C ARG A 80 -5.07 11.93 4.93
N GLU A 81 -4.55 10.71 4.80
CA GLU A 81 -5.19 9.54 5.35
C GLU A 81 -5.26 9.58 6.88
N LEU A 82 -4.20 10.03 7.55
CA LEU A 82 -4.21 10.11 9.00
C LEU A 82 -5.21 11.14 9.51
N LYS A 83 -5.40 12.22 8.75
CA LYS A 83 -6.43 13.19 9.08
C LYS A 83 -7.82 12.57 8.96
N GLU A 84 -8.06 11.83 7.90
CA GLU A 84 -9.36 11.20 7.66
C GLU A 84 -9.66 10.09 8.67
N GLU A 85 -8.66 9.30 9.01
CA GLU A 85 -8.88 8.10 9.83
C GLU A 85 -8.80 8.35 11.32
N LEU A 86 -7.91 9.26 11.73
CA LEU A 86 -7.61 9.48 13.15
C LEU A 86 -7.79 10.92 13.60
N GLY A 87 -8.08 11.84 12.69
CA GLY A 87 -8.32 13.25 13.04
C GLY A 87 -7.08 14.01 13.44
N ILE A 88 -5.89 13.52 13.12
CA ILE A 88 -4.65 14.18 13.51
C ILE A 88 -3.97 14.86 12.33
N ASP A 89 -3.14 15.86 12.66
CA ASP A 89 -2.35 16.57 11.69
C ASP A 89 -0.91 16.09 11.91
N ALA A 90 -0.52 15.07 11.19
CA ALA A 90 0.73 14.37 11.46
C ALA A 90 1.92 15.00 10.75
N THR A 91 3.08 15.01 11.42
CA THR A 91 4.35 15.35 10.80
C THR A 91 4.98 14.05 10.32
N ILE A 92 5.03 13.86 9.01
CA ILE A 92 5.56 12.64 8.42
C ILE A 92 7.08 12.74 8.41
N SER A 93 7.74 11.77 9.04
CA SER A 93 9.18 11.78 9.19
C SER A 93 9.82 10.80 8.20
N THR A 94 10.82 10.04 8.63
CA THR A 94 11.63 9.18 7.77
C THR A 94 10.88 7.94 7.32
N ARG A 95 11.08 7.55 6.06
CA ARG A 95 10.61 6.24 5.60
C ARG A 95 11.56 5.17 6.16
N VAL A 96 11.00 4.18 6.84
CA VAL A 96 11.81 3.13 7.46
C VAL A 96 11.65 1.77 6.81
N ALA A 97 10.66 1.59 5.95
CA ALA A 97 10.48 0.32 5.26
C ALA A 97 9.72 0.54 3.96
N HIS A 98 10.03 -0.29 2.97
CA HIS A 98 9.37 -0.27 1.67
C HIS A 98 9.19 -1.73 1.28
N VAL A 99 7.94 -2.19 1.23
CA VAL A 99 7.61 -3.61 1.09
C VAL A 99 6.72 -3.82 -0.13
N ARG A 100 7.05 -4.83 -0.93
CA ARG A 100 6.17 -5.28 -2.00
C ARG A 100 5.56 -6.60 -1.59
N HIS A 101 4.24 -6.69 -1.55
CA HIS A 101 3.55 -7.92 -1.21
C HIS A 101 2.65 -8.35 -2.37
N ASN A 102 2.81 -9.60 -2.81
CA ASN A 102 2.02 -10.16 -3.90
C ASN A 102 0.97 -11.08 -3.31
N TYR A 103 -0.27 -10.90 -3.73
CA TYR A 103 -1.38 -11.73 -3.27
C TYR A 103 -1.56 -12.90 -4.24
N ARG A 104 -2.18 -13.98 -3.75
CA ARG A 104 -2.38 -15.16 -4.57
C ARG A 104 -3.27 -14.89 -5.78
N ASN A 105 -4.18 -13.94 -5.68
CA ASN A 105 -5.10 -13.63 -6.77
C ASN A 105 -4.47 -12.82 -7.89
N GLY A 106 -3.16 -12.59 -7.83
CA GLY A 106 -2.45 -11.82 -8.85
C GLY A 106 -2.31 -10.35 -8.54
N GLY A 107 -2.93 -9.86 -7.49
CA GLY A 107 -2.78 -8.46 -7.08
C GLY A 107 -1.53 -8.26 -6.26
N ALA A 108 -1.10 -7.01 -6.14
CA ALA A 108 0.07 -6.65 -5.35
C ALA A 108 -0.15 -5.31 -4.67
N VAL A 109 0.57 -5.09 -3.58
CA VAL A 109 0.60 -3.80 -2.91
C VAL A 109 2.05 -3.38 -2.73
N ASP A 110 2.30 -2.10 -2.97
CA ASP A 110 3.61 -1.50 -2.78
C ASP A 110 3.46 -0.57 -1.58
N LEU A 111 4.02 -0.97 -0.44
CA LEU A 111 3.82 -0.31 0.85
C LEU A 111 5.05 0.45 1.28
N GLN A 112 4.86 1.70 1.65
CA GLN A 112 5.91 2.50 2.27
C GLN A 112 5.49 2.84 3.69
N PHE A 113 6.41 2.63 4.65
CA PHE A 113 6.13 2.89 6.06
C PHE A 113 6.97 4.05 6.55
N PHE A 114 6.32 5.03 7.19
CA PHE A 114 6.97 6.24 7.67
C PHE A 114 6.81 6.40 9.17
N LEU A 115 7.83 6.93 9.82
CA LEU A 115 7.74 7.27 11.23
C LEU A 115 6.90 8.52 11.41
N VAL A 116 6.09 8.55 12.45
CA VAL A 116 5.35 9.71 12.90
C VAL A 116 5.56 9.83 14.41
N ARG A 117 6.37 10.79 14.82
CA ARG A 117 6.64 11.01 16.25
C ARG A 117 5.87 12.20 16.79
N GLU A 118 5.42 13.09 15.92
CA GLU A 118 4.74 14.31 16.32
C GLU A 118 3.47 14.53 15.49
N TYR A 119 2.44 14.99 16.14
CA TYR A 119 1.19 15.33 15.46
C TYR A 119 0.42 16.33 16.32
N ALA A 120 -0.40 17.15 15.67
CA ALA A 120 -1.31 18.06 16.33
C ALA A 120 -2.68 17.39 16.45
N GLY A 121 -3.38 17.67 17.53
CA GLY A 121 -4.70 17.11 17.80
C GLY A 121 -4.60 15.84 18.62
N ASP A 122 -5.77 15.26 18.91
CA ASP A 122 -5.86 14.04 19.67
C ASP A 122 -6.26 12.89 18.76
N VAL A 123 -5.64 11.74 18.95
CA VAL A 123 -6.00 10.55 18.16
C VAL A 123 -7.44 10.16 18.46
N ALA A 124 -8.25 10.08 17.41
CA ALA A 124 -9.63 9.65 17.49
C ALA A 124 -9.84 8.49 16.53
N ASN A 125 -10.68 7.54 16.90
CA ASN A 125 -11.02 6.45 16.01
C ASN A 125 -12.22 6.85 15.16
N LEU A 126 -11.98 7.22 13.91
CA LEU A 126 -13.06 7.68 13.04
C LEU A 126 -13.59 6.59 12.12
N ILE A 127 -12.81 5.53 11.86
CA ILE A 127 -13.23 4.53 10.87
C ILE A 127 -12.98 3.07 11.28
N PHE A 128 -12.17 2.80 12.30
CA PHE A 128 -11.73 1.44 12.61
C PHE A 128 -12.65 0.73 13.59
N GLN A 129 -12.56 -0.60 13.63
CA GLN A 129 -13.22 -1.39 14.66
C GLN A 129 -12.62 -1.08 16.03
N ASP A 130 -11.29 -0.95 16.08
CA ASP A 130 -10.57 -0.65 17.31
C ASP A 130 -9.25 0.03 16.98
N VAL A 131 -8.74 0.83 17.92
CA VAL A 131 -7.45 1.51 17.80
C VAL A 131 -6.75 1.36 19.14
N ARG A 132 -5.49 0.92 19.13
CA ARG A 132 -4.75 0.66 20.37
C ARG A 132 -3.32 1.14 20.26
N TRP A 133 -2.77 1.56 21.40
CA TRP A 133 -1.34 1.74 21.58
C TRP A 133 -0.79 0.40 22.04
N CYS A 134 0.20 -0.12 21.33
CA CYS A 134 0.74 -1.45 21.58
C CYS A 134 2.25 -1.36 21.78
N PRO A 135 2.78 -1.91 22.86
CA PRO A 135 4.23 -2.00 23.01
C PRO A 135 4.81 -2.76 21.83
N LEU A 136 5.91 -2.28 21.28
CA LEU A 136 6.49 -2.88 20.07
C LEU A 136 6.72 -4.38 20.23
N ARG A 137 7.20 -4.81 21.40
CA ARG A 137 7.48 -6.23 21.61
C ARG A 137 6.23 -7.10 21.62
N ASN A 138 5.04 -6.50 21.79
CA ASN A 138 3.80 -7.25 21.87
C ASN A 138 3.07 -7.32 20.53
N LEU A 139 3.59 -6.67 19.48
CA LEU A 139 2.95 -6.69 18.17
C LEU A 139 2.63 -8.09 17.65
N PRO A 140 3.49 -9.10 17.85
CA PRO A 140 3.18 -10.44 17.34
C PRO A 140 1.97 -11.10 17.99
N GLU A 141 1.43 -10.54 19.06
CA GLU A 141 0.23 -11.08 19.71
C GLU A 141 -1.04 -10.75 18.92
N TYR A 142 -0.97 -9.88 17.92
CA TYR A 142 -2.10 -9.44 17.15
C TYR A 142 -2.09 -10.08 15.76
N ASP A 143 -3.28 -10.34 15.23
CA ASP A 143 -3.43 -10.97 13.92
C ASP A 143 -3.36 -9.91 12.84
N PHE A 144 -2.16 -9.57 12.41
CA PHE A 144 -1.93 -8.55 11.40
C PHE A 144 -2.23 -9.05 9.99
N VAL A 145 -2.57 -8.12 9.10
CA VAL A 145 -2.68 -8.41 7.68
C VAL A 145 -1.34 -8.98 7.21
N THR A 146 -1.40 -9.90 6.25
CA THR A 146 -0.21 -10.64 5.82
C THR A 146 0.91 -9.72 5.34
N ALA A 147 0.56 -8.64 4.64
CA ALA A 147 1.56 -7.74 4.08
C ALA A 147 2.44 -7.07 5.16
N ASP A 148 1.93 -6.97 6.41
CA ASP A 148 2.63 -6.30 7.49
C ASP A 148 3.42 -7.24 8.39
N ARG A 149 3.29 -8.55 8.22
CA ARG A 149 3.82 -9.50 9.20
C ARG A 149 5.33 -9.49 9.35
N ASN A 150 6.05 -9.34 8.26
CA ASN A 150 7.51 -9.26 8.34
C ASN A 150 7.96 -8.00 9.08
N LEU A 151 7.30 -6.88 8.79
CA LEU A 151 7.60 -5.62 9.47
C LEU A 151 7.30 -5.74 10.96
N VAL A 152 6.17 -6.34 11.32
CA VAL A 152 5.78 -6.55 12.72
C VAL A 152 6.85 -7.35 13.45
N ARG A 153 7.35 -8.41 12.82
CA ARG A 153 8.38 -9.23 13.44
C ARG A 153 9.66 -8.43 13.67
N ASP A 154 10.06 -7.62 12.70
CA ASP A 154 11.26 -6.83 12.82
C ASP A 154 11.12 -5.74 13.86
N LEU A 155 9.96 -5.08 13.93
CA LEU A 155 9.70 -4.08 14.94
C LEU A 155 9.74 -4.67 16.34
N ALA A 156 9.15 -5.85 16.52
CA ALA A 156 9.10 -6.50 17.82
C ALA A 156 10.51 -6.94 18.27
N ALA A 157 11.38 -7.23 17.32
CA ALA A 157 12.76 -7.63 17.61
C ALA A 157 13.69 -6.42 17.79
N GLY A 158 13.19 -5.20 17.66
CA GLY A 158 14.01 -4.00 17.83
C GLY A 158 14.94 -3.70 16.68
N LYS A 159 14.61 -4.17 15.46
CA LYS A 159 15.54 -4.04 14.33
C LYS A 159 15.44 -2.75 13.56
N LEU A 160 14.29 -2.11 13.56
CA LEU A 160 14.04 -0.95 12.70
C LEU A 160 14.03 0.39 13.44
N LEU A 161 13.91 0.40 14.75
CA LEU A 161 13.78 1.61 15.54
C LEU A 161 14.76 1.63 16.68
#